data_46a8d632e1ab60bd941678f229315ee5
#
_entry.id   46a8d632e1ab60bd941678f229315ee5
#
_cell.length_a   1.000
_cell.length_b   1.000
_cell.length_c   1.000
_cell.angle_alpha   90.00
_cell.angle_beta   90.00
_cell.angle_gamma   90.00
#
_symmetry.space_group_name_H-M   'P 1'
#
loop_
_entity.id
_entity.type
_entity.pdbx_description
1 polymer ?
#
loop_
_entity_poly.entity_id
_entity_poly.type
_entity_poly.pdbx_seq_one_letter_code
_entity_poly.pdbx_strand_id
1 'polypeptide(L)'
;VTGVDMEDIGARLVDRFGPGAEGWLADVPALAARLASRWGFVVGELFESGASSVVLRCSWPDGTPAVLKLSPDGALLAKQVEMLRVFAPSGRVPAVLAADADAGAMVLEEILPGTAAEDLPPSSLPQRWGELLTALHSVAPPADWPLRLRGRFEESFARIGKRLADPAISARIGEDTWQRAIERCEELLDTQTTNVLLHGDLHLGNVLDGGASRGLIAIDPKACVGDPCFDAVDYVVGGAGYEGVEARCRLVADACGLDGDRLYAWSRVVAPMFVISFLTYGGPEQAIGELLALAS
;
A
#
# COMPACT_ATOMS: atom_id res chain seq x y z
N VAL A 1 20.49 -17.45 8.32
CA VAL A 1 19.02 -17.49 8.28
C VAL A 1 18.55 -16.84 9.56
N THR A 2 18.30 -15.54 9.54
CA THR A 2 17.61 -14.83 10.62
C THR A 2 16.14 -15.25 10.50
N GLY A 3 15.66 -16.00 11.49
CA GLY A 3 14.28 -16.49 11.49
C GLY A 3 13.33 -15.33 11.58
N VAL A 4 12.47 -15.22 10.59
CA VAL A 4 11.24 -14.42 10.69
C VAL A 4 10.50 -14.96 11.91
N ASP A 5 10.19 -14.08 12.84
CA ASP A 5 9.51 -14.50 14.05
C ASP A 5 8.03 -14.71 13.75
N MET A 6 7.61 -15.97 13.73
CA MET A 6 6.18 -16.32 13.56
C MET A 6 5.33 -15.70 14.68
N GLU A 7 5.91 -15.35 15.82
CA GLU A 7 5.22 -14.65 16.91
C GLU A 7 4.84 -13.23 16.48
N ASP A 8 5.75 -12.51 15.79
CA ASP A 8 5.46 -11.16 15.27
C ASP A 8 4.36 -11.16 14.20
N ILE A 9 4.37 -12.16 13.31
CA ILE A 9 3.30 -12.32 12.32
C ILE A 9 1.98 -12.64 13.04
N GLY A 10 2.01 -13.53 14.03
CA GLY A 10 0.86 -13.89 14.84
C GLY A 10 0.23 -12.68 15.53
N ALA A 11 1.05 -11.87 16.20
CA ALA A 11 0.59 -10.66 16.88
C ALA A 11 -0.11 -9.68 15.92
N ARG A 12 0.46 -9.44 14.73
CA ARG A 12 -0.15 -8.56 13.70
C ARG A 12 -1.47 -9.10 13.14
N LEU A 13 -1.55 -10.41 12.91
CA LEU A 13 -2.76 -11.04 12.42
C LEU A 13 -3.87 -11.04 13.48
N VAL A 14 -3.53 -11.26 14.76
CA VAL A 14 -4.48 -11.18 15.88
C VAL A 14 -4.98 -9.75 16.08
N ASP A 15 -4.12 -8.75 16.01
CA ASP A 15 -4.54 -7.34 16.09
C ASP A 15 -5.54 -6.98 14.98
N ARG A 16 -5.32 -7.50 13.78
CA ARG A 16 -6.14 -7.20 12.61
C ARG A 16 -7.44 -8.00 12.52
N PHE A 17 -7.39 -9.30 12.80
CA PHE A 17 -8.49 -10.25 12.55
C PHE A 17 -9.09 -10.84 13.82
N GLY A 18 -8.53 -10.48 14.98
CA GLY A 18 -8.95 -11.00 16.28
C GLY A 18 -8.29 -12.35 16.63
N PRO A 19 -8.61 -12.88 17.83
CA PRO A 19 -7.92 -14.06 18.40
C PRO A 19 -8.08 -15.35 17.59
N GLY A 20 -9.09 -15.44 16.73
CA GLY A 20 -9.25 -16.60 15.81
C GLY A 20 -8.11 -16.77 14.83
N ALA A 21 -7.30 -15.71 14.58
CA ALA A 21 -6.15 -15.76 13.69
C ALA A 21 -5.03 -16.69 14.21
N GLU A 22 -4.91 -16.90 15.52
CA GLU A 22 -3.93 -17.83 16.09
C GLU A 22 -4.17 -19.28 15.63
N GLY A 23 -5.42 -19.74 15.70
CA GLY A 23 -5.79 -21.08 15.25
C GLY A 23 -5.57 -21.26 13.75
N TRP A 24 -5.93 -20.25 12.95
CA TRP A 24 -5.67 -20.24 11.52
C TRP A 24 -4.17 -20.30 11.22
N LEU A 25 -3.34 -19.52 11.95
CA LEU A 25 -1.89 -19.51 11.75
C LEU A 25 -1.25 -20.88 12.04
N ALA A 26 -1.74 -21.59 13.05
CA ALA A 26 -1.30 -22.95 13.35
C ALA A 26 -1.57 -23.93 12.20
N ASP A 27 -2.63 -23.70 11.42
CA ASP A 27 -3.03 -24.52 10.27
C ASP A 27 -2.30 -24.13 8.96
N VAL A 28 -1.61 -22.99 8.91
CA VAL A 28 -0.91 -22.48 7.70
C VAL A 28 0.05 -23.50 7.09
N PRO A 29 0.90 -24.24 7.85
CA PRO A 29 1.79 -25.23 7.24
C PRO A 29 1.04 -26.35 6.51
N ALA A 30 -0.06 -26.84 7.10
CA ALA A 30 -0.90 -27.87 6.48
C ALA A 30 -1.65 -27.33 5.25
N LEU A 31 -2.13 -26.08 5.32
CA LEU A 31 -2.77 -25.39 4.19
C LEU A 31 -1.79 -25.22 3.03
N ALA A 32 -0.59 -24.71 3.30
CA ALA A 32 0.45 -24.51 2.30
C ALA A 32 0.85 -25.84 1.62
N ALA A 33 0.99 -26.93 2.39
CA ALA A 33 1.29 -28.25 1.84
C ALA A 33 0.17 -28.79 0.93
N ARG A 34 -1.10 -28.60 1.29
CA ARG A 34 -2.25 -28.99 0.44
C ARG A 34 -2.27 -28.21 -0.87
N LEU A 35 -2.04 -26.90 -0.79
CA LEU A 35 -2.00 -26.03 -1.98
C LEU A 35 -0.82 -26.36 -2.88
N ALA A 36 0.35 -26.62 -2.31
CA ALA A 36 1.54 -27.07 -3.03
C ALA A 36 1.28 -28.35 -3.81
N SER A 37 0.66 -29.34 -3.18
CA SER A 37 0.27 -30.60 -3.85
C SER A 37 -0.77 -30.36 -4.95
N ARG A 38 -1.76 -29.49 -4.73
CA ARG A 38 -2.83 -29.19 -5.69
C ARG A 38 -2.34 -28.44 -6.91
N TRP A 39 -1.48 -27.45 -6.71
CA TRP A 39 -1.00 -26.55 -7.79
C TRP A 39 0.36 -26.96 -8.35
N GLY A 40 1.06 -27.89 -7.71
CA GLY A 40 2.30 -28.47 -8.23
C GLY A 40 3.55 -27.60 -8.00
N PHE A 41 3.62 -26.81 -6.92
CA PHE A 41 4.79 -26.04 -6.54
C PHE A 41 5.45 -26.57 -5.25
N VAL A 42 6.66 -26.13 -4.98
CA VAL A 42 7.40 -26.43 -3.75
C VAL A 42 7.36 -25.18 -2.86
N VAL A 43 6.99 -25.35 -1.58
CA VAL A 43 7.01 -24.28 -0.57
C VAL A 43 8.44 -24.07 -0.11
N GLY A 44 8.88 -22.81 -0.06
CA GLY A 44 10.17 -22.36 0.40
C GLY A 44 10.10 -21.56 1.70
N GLU A 45 10.88 -20.51 1.79
CA GLU A 45 11.06 -19.68 2.98
C GLU A 45 9.88 -18.72 3.20
N LEU A 46 9.71 -18.33 4.46
CA LEU A 46 8.77 -17.29 4.87
C LEU A 46 9.36 -15.90 4.55
N PHE A 47 8.56 -15.01 3.96
CA PHE A 47 8.92 -13.59 3.86
C PHE A 47 8.58 -12.85 5.15
N GLU A 48 9.43 -11.88 5.52
CA GLU A 48 9.25 -11.06 6.73
C GLU A 48 8.06 -10.10 6.68
N SER A 49 7.54 -9.81 5.50
CA SER A 49 6.51 -8.79 5.29
C SER A 49 5.11 -9.38 5.13
N GLY A 50 4.12 -8.69 5.67
CA GLY A 50 2.71 -9.00 5.51
C GLY A 50 1.87 -8.56 6.69
N ALA A 51 1.29 -7.35 6.65
CA ALA A 51 0.42 -6.85 7.72
C ALA A 51 -0.91 -7.62 7.84
N SER A 52 -1.34 -8.34 6.79
CA SER A 52 -2.64 -9.01 6.73
C SER A 52 -2.58 -10.43 6.16
N SER A 53 -1.38 -11.00 6.02
CA SER A 53 -1.18 -12.27 5.35
C SER A 53 0.12 -12.94 5.77
N VAL A 54 0.18 -14.26 5.59
CA VAL A 54 1.42 -15.01 5.58
C VAL A 54 1.90 -15.10 4.13
N VAL A 55 3.16 -14.75 3.90
CA VAL A 55 3.76 -14.74 2.57
C VAL A 55 4.93 -15.70 2.53
N LEU A 56 4.90 -16.66 1.63
CA LEU A 56 5.89 -17.72 1.48
C LEU A 56 6.49 -17.68 0.08
N ARG A 57 7.81 -17.78 -0.02
CA ARG A 57 8.44 -18.09 -1.30
C ARG A 57 8.02 -19.48 -1.73
N CYS A 58 7.83 -19.67 -3.01
CA CYS A 58 7.64 -20.98 -3.61
C CYS A 58 8.28 -21.04 -4.99
N SER A 59 8.39 -22.25 -5.54
CA SER A 59 8.95 -22.45 -6.89
C SER A 59 8.21 -23.56 -7.61
N TRP A 60 8.04 -23.38 -8.91
CA TRP A 60 7.53 -24.41 -9.79
C TRP A 60 8.60 -25.47 -10.05
N PRO A 61 8.24 -26.70 -10.54
CA PRO A 61 9.19 -27.77 -10.82
C PRO A 61 10.29 -27.42 -11.82
N ASP A 62 10.05 -26.45 -12.69
CA ASP A 62 11.04 -25.91 -13.64
C ASP A 62 11.98 -24.87 -13.02
N GLY A 63 11.84 -24.58 -11.73
CA GLY A 63 12.62 -23.59 -11.01
C GLY A 63 12.08 -22.17 -11.09
N THR A 64 10.97 -21.92 -11.78
CA THR A 64 10.33 -20.60 -11.85
C THR A 64 9.91 -20.15 -10.44
N PRO A 65 10.40 -19.00 -9.95
CA PRO A 65 10.09 -18.51 -8.62
C PRO A 65 8.67 -17.94 -8.57
N ALA A 66 8.02 -18.07 -7.41
CA ALA A 66 6.69 -17.54 -7.16
C ALA A 66 6.50 -17.22 -5.66
N VAL A 67 5.41 -16.55 -5.33
CA VAL A 67 5.06 -16.15 -3.96
C VAL A 67 3.66 -16.68 -3.64
N LEU A 68 3.55 -17.49 -2.59
CA LEU A 68 2.27 -17.90 -2.01
C LEU A 68 1.86 -16.90 -0.93
N LYS A 69 0.72 -16.25 -1.10
CA LYS A 69 0.12 -15.35 -0.11
C LYS A 69 -1.14 -15.98 0.46
N LEU A 70 -1.20 -16.08 1.79
CA LEU A 70 -2.30 -16.68 2.55
C LEU A 70 -2.90 -15.65 3.50
N SER A 71 -4.23 -15.58 3.59
CA SER A 71 -4.95 -14.70 4.50
C SER A 71 -6.10 -15.44 5.17
N PRO A 72 -6.38 -15.19 6.47
CA PRO A 72 -7.57 -15.71 7.12
C PRO A 72 -8.86 -15.12 6.55
N ASP A 73 -8.76 -13.97 5.84
CA ASP A 73 -9.87 -13.32 5.14
C ASP A 73 -9.81 -13.60 3.64
N GLY A 74 -10.48 -14.67 3.20
CA GLY A 74 -10.55 -15.04 1.79
C GLY A 74 -11.26 -14.01 0.91
N ALA A 75 -12.23 -13.26 1.45
CA ALA A 75 -12.92 -12.21 0.71
C ALA A 75 -12.01 -11.01 0.43
N LEU A 76 -11.16 -10.63 1.41
CA LEU A 76 -10.14 -9.61 1.22
C LEU A 76 -9.15 -10.03 0.12
N LEU A 77 -8.71 -11.28 0.17
CA LEU A 77 -7.77 -11.83 -0.80
C LEU A 77 -8.37 -11.92 -2.21
N ALA A 78 -9.63 -12.32 -2.33
CA ALA A 78 -10.34 -12.33 -3.61
C ALA A 78 -10.41 -10.94 -4.25
N LYS A 79 -10.66 -9.89 -3.45
CA LYS A 79 -10.62 -8.49 -3.92
C LYS A 79 -9.22 -8.09 -4.39
N GLN A 80 -8.16 -8.49 -3.69
CA GLN A 80 -6.79 -8.22 -4.12
C GLN A 80 -6.48 -8.90 -5.46
N VAL A 81 -6.91 -10.14 -5.65
CA VAL A 81 -6.78 -10.88 -6.93
C VAL A 81 -7.49 -10.13 -8.07
N GLU A 82 -8.72 -9.66 -7.83
CA GLU A 82 -9.47 -8.86 -8.80
C GLU A 82 -8.71 -7.58 -9.18
N MET A 83 -8.24 -6.83 -8.19
CA MET A 83 -7.48 -5.58 -8.38
C MET A 83 -6.19 -5.81 -9.18
N LEU A 84 -5.41 -6.85 -8.82
CA LEU A 84 -4.19 -7.21 -9.57
C LEU A 84 -4.49 -7.57 -11.02
N ARG A 85 -5.58 -8.30 -11.28
CA ARG A 85 -6.01 -8.65 -12.64
C ARG A 85 -6.43 -7.43 -13.45
N VAL A 86 -7.10 -6.48 -12.84
CA VAL A 86 -7.48 -5.22 -13.49
C VAL A 86 -6.24 -4.40 -13.85
N PHE A 87 -5.22 -4.35 -12.99
CA PHE A 87 -3.95 -3.66 -13.27
C PHE A 87 -2.98 -4.45 -14.16
N ALA A 88 -3.21 -5.73 -14.43
CA ALA A 88 -2.30 -6.56 -15.23
C ALA A 88 -1.87 -5.93 -16.59
N PRO A 89 -2.77 -5.22 -17.34
CA PRO A 89 -2.39 -4.57 -18.59
C PRO A 89 -1.29 -3.50 -18.44
N SER A 90 -1.11 -2.91 -17.26
CA SER A 90 -0.02 -1.96 -17.00
C SER A 90 1.38 -2.59 -17.08
N GLY A 91 1.50 -3.91 -16.89
CA GLY A 91 2.77 -4.60 -16.70
C GLY A 91 3.53 -4.21 -15.42
N ARG A 92 2.89 -3.45 -14.52
CA ARG A 92 3.50 -2.87 -13.31
C ARG A 92 2.96 -3.45 -12.00
N VAL A 93 2.31 -4.61 -12.08
CA VAL A 93 1.90 -5.42 -10.91
C VAL A 93 2.34 -6.86 -11.12
N PRO A 94 2.49 -7.67 -10.06
CA PRO A 94 2.79 -9.09 -10.21
C PRO A 94 1.63 -9.84 -10.88
N ALA A 95 1.95 -10.81 -11.72
CA ALA A 95 0.96 -11.69 -12.31
C ALA A 95 0.33 -12.60 -11.26
N VAL A 96 -0.99 -12.78 -11.32
CA VAL A 96 -1.70 -13.78 -10.51
C VAL A 96 -1.63 -15.13 -11.23
N LEU A 97 -0.87 -16.08 -10.68
CA LEU A 97 -0.61 -17.40 -11.28
C LEU A 97 -1.68 -18.42 -10.88
N ALA A 98 -2.15 -18.36 -9.63
CA ALA A 98 -3.26 -19.17 -9.12
C ALA A 98 -3.99 -18.44 -8.00
N ALA A 99 -5.26 -18.76 -7.76
CA ALA A 99 -6.02 -18.22 -6.63
C ALA A 99 -7.12 -19.19 -6.20
N ASP A 100 -7.39 -19.22 -4.89
CA ASP A 100 -8.47 -19.93 -4.26
C ASP A 100 -9.00 -19.07 -3.11
N ALA A 101 -10.14 -18.40 -3.35
CA ALA A 101 -10.76 -17.50 -2.37
C ALA A 101 -11.26 -18.23 -1.13
N ASP A 102 -11.78 -19.47 -1.30
CA ASP A 102 -12.31 -20.26 -0.19
C ASP A 102 -11.18 -20.72 0.74
N ALA A 103 -10.00 -20.98 0.17
CA ALA A 103 -8.80 -21.30 0.93
C ALA A 103 -8.08 -20.04 1.48
N GLY A 104 -8.49 -18.83 1.09
CA GLY A 104 -7.77 -17.61 1.40
C GLY A 104 -6.35 -17.60 0.84
N ALA A 105 -6.16 -18.03 -0.43
CA ALA A 105 -4.85 -18.27 -1.02
C ALA A 105 -4.71 -17.70 -2.42
N MET A 106 -3.54 -17.11 -2.73
CA MET A 106 -3.13 -16.79 -4.09
C MET A 106 -1.64 -17.05 -4.30
N VAL A 107 -1.27 -17.40 -5.52
CA VAL A 107 0.11 -17.49 -5.98
C VAL A 107 0.38 -16.37 -6.95
N LEU A 108 1.41 -15.61 -6.67
CA LEU A 108 1.86 -14.48 -7.48
C LEU A 108 3.22 -14.79 -8.11
N GLU A 109 3.50 -14.12 -9.19
CA GLU A 109 4.86 -13.99 -9.73
C GLU A 109 5.77 -13.40 -8.64
N GLU A 110 6.96 -13.99 -8.44
CA GLU A 110 8.00 -13.37 -7.62
C GLU A 110 8.70 -12.28 -8.41
N ILE A 111 8.72 -11.06 -7.87
CA ILE A 111 9.41 -9.93 -8.51
C ILE A 111 10.89 -10.00 -8.17
N LEU A 112 11.75 -9.94 -9.18
CA LEU A 112 13.19 -9.97 -9.03
C LEU A 112 13.85 -8.72 -9.65
N PRO A 113 14.82 -8.09 -8.97
CA PRO A 113 15.44 -8.47 -7.67
C PRO A 113 14.50 -8.32 -6.46
N GLY A 114 13.39 -7.58 -6.57
CA GLY A 114 12.38 -7.47 -5.53
C GLY A 114 12.77 -6.59 -4.34
N THR A 115 13.84 -5.79 -4.47
CA THR A 115 14.23 -4.81 -3.44
C THR A 115 13.09 -3.80 -3.25
N ALA A 116 12.70 -3.55 -1.99
CA ALA A 116 11.68 -2.56 -1.70
C ALA A 116 12.14 -1.15 -2.12
N ALA A 117 11.22 -0.32 -2.59
CA ALA A 117 11.57 1.02 -3.05
C ALA A 117 12.14 1.90 -1.94
N GLU A 118 11.79 1.65 -0.69
CA GLU A 118 12.35 2.33 0.49
C GLU A 118 13.86 2.08 0.68
N ASP A 119 14.38 0.97 0.16
CA ASP A 119 15.80 0.58 0.23
C ASP A 119 16.59 1.03 -1.00
N LEU A 120 15.94 1.64 -1.98
CA LEU A 120 16.59 2.14 -3.19
C LEU A 120 17.17 3.54 -2.97
N PRO A 121 18.21 3.94 -3.75
CA PRO A 121 18.72 5.31 -3.67
C PRO A 121 17.62 6.34 -3.94
N PRO A 122 17.35 7.29 -3.02
CA PRO A 122 16.27 8.27 -3.16
C PRO A 122 16.30 9.05 -4.47
N SER A 123 17.52 9.38 -4.97
CA SER A 123 17.70 10.12 -6.22
C SER A 123 17.24 9.39 -7.47
N SER A 124 17.08 8.07 -7.40
CA SER A 124 16.61 7.25 -8.54
C SER A 124 15.08 7.11 -8.58
N LEU A 125 14.39 7.47 -7.53
CA LEU A 125 12.97 7.18 -7.36
C LEU A 125 12.03 8.10 -8.16
N PRO A 126 12.20 9.44 -8.20
CA PRO A 126 11.20 10.32 -8.81
C PRO A 126 10.87 9.96 -10.25
N GLN A 127 11.89 9.79 -11.10
CA GLN A 127 11.71 9.39 -12.50
C GLN A 127 11.04 8.02 -12.65
N ARG A 128 11.52 7.03 -11.88
CA ARG A 128 10.97 5.66 -11.90
C ARG A 128 9.53 5.61 -11.36
N TRP A 129 9.22 6.47 -10.39
CA TRP A 129 7.85 6.62 -9.85
C TRP A 129 6.91 7.20 -10.90
N GLY A 130 7.36 8.22 -11.65
CA GLY A 130 6.61 8.78 -12.78
C GLY A 130 6.28 7.72 -13.84
N GLU A 131 7.24 6.88 -14.19
CA GLU A 131 7.03 5.75 -15.12
C GLU A 131 6.02 4.73 -14.57
N LEU A 132 6.08 4.43 -13.25
CA LEU A 132 5.14 3.55 -12.59
C LEU A 132 3.72 4.12 -12.64
N LEU A 133 3.54 5.38 -12.21
CA LEU A 133 2.22 6.03 -12.22
C LEU A 133 1.64 6.13 -13.64
N THR A 134 2.45 6.52 -14.62
CA THR A 134 2.01 6.60 -16.01
C THR A 134 1.46 5.26 -16.50
N ALA A 135 2.14 4.17 -16.18
CA ALA A 135 1.70 2.84 -16.57
C ALA A 135 0.43 2.38 -15.82
N LEU A 136 0.37 2.59 -14.50
CA LEU A 136 -0.83 2.23 -13.71
C LEU A 136 -2.06 3.04 -14.15
N HIS A 137 -1.91 4.36 -14.27
CA HIS A 137 -3.01 5.26 -14.63
C HIS A 137 -3.45 5.15 -16.10
N SER A 138 -2.66 4.49 -16.96
CA SER A 138 -3.07 4.17 -18.33
C SER A 138 -4.16 3.08 -18.40
N VAL A 139 -4.34 2.33 -17.32
CA VAL A 139 -5.37 1.30 -17.24
C VAL A 139 -6.73 1.96 -17.03
N ALA A 140 -7.64 1.77 -17.97
CA ALA A 140 -9.00 2.27 -17.82
C ALA A 140 -9.73 1.53 -16.69
N PRO A 141 -10.39 2.24 -15.77
CA PRO A 141 -11.21 1.58 -14.75
C PRO A 141 -12.35 0.81 -15.40
N PRO A 142 -12.71 -0.39 -14.91
CA PRO A 142 -13.94 -1.05 -15.32
C PRO A 142 -15.16 -0.14 -15.13
N ALA A 143 -16.12 -0.20 -16.07
CA ALA A 143 -17.28 0.72 -16.09
C ALA A 143 -18.05 0.73 -14.76
N ASP A 144 -18.18 -0.45 -14.14
CA ASP A 144 -18.92 -0.64 -12.89
C ASP A 144 -18.01 -0.73 -11.66
N TRP A 145 -16.76 -0.18 -11.72
CA TRP A 145 -15.87 -0.23 -10.57
C TRP A 145 -16.47 0.52 -9.38
N PRO A 146 -16.77 -0.17 -8.27
CA PRO A 146 -17.62 0.40 -7.22
C PRO A 146 -16.87 1.37 -6.28
N LEU A 147 -15.54 1.24 -6.19
CA LEU A 147 -14.75 1.96 -5.21
C LEU A 147 -14.33 3.33 -5.77
N ARG A 148 -14.59 4.37 -4.99
CA ARG A 148 -14.24 5.76 -5.29
C ARG A 148 -13.33 6.32 -4.21
N LEU A 149 -12.48 7.27 -4.57
CA LEU A 149 -11.56 7.92 -3.64
C LEU A 149 -12.31 8.58 -2.47
N ARG A 150 -13.48 9.16 -2.71
CA ARG A 150 -14.36 9.73 -1.67
C ARG A 150 -14.70 8.71 -0.57
N GLY A 151 -15.22 7.56 -0.91
CA GLY A 151 -15.58 6.53 0.07
C GLY A 151 -14.37 5.99 0.82
N ARG A 152 -13.20 5.94 0.16
CA ARG A 152 -11.94 5.57 0.83
C ARG A 152 -11.52 6.60 1.89
N PHE A 153 -11.67 7.90 1.61
CA PHE A 153 -11.39 8.94 2.59
C PHE A 153 -12.39 8.94 3.74
N GLU A 154 -13.68 8.79 3.47
CA GLU A 154 -14.72 8.66 4.50
C GLU A 154 -14.39 7.55 5.49
N GLU A 155 -14.03 6.36 4.98
CA GLU A 155 -13.61 5.22 5.81
C GLU A 155 -12.32 5.54 6.59
N SER A 156 -11.32 6.15 5.95
CA SER A 156 -10.03 6.46 6.56
C SER A 156 -10.18 7.52 7.66
N PHE A 157 -10.93 8.59 7.42
CA PHE A 157 -11.21 9.60 8.43
C PHE A 157 -11.97 9.02 9.62
N ALA A 158 -13.00 8.20 9.38
CA ALA A 158 -13.75 7.54 10.43
C ALA A 158 -12.90 6.58 11.27
N ARG A 159 -11.99 5.84 10.64
CA ARG A 159 -11.12 4.86 11.31
C ARG A 159 -9.98 5.52 12.08
N ILE A 160 -9.26 6.45 11.43
CA ILE A 160 -8.08 7.10 12.02
C ILE A 160 -8.50 8.12 13.09
N GLY A 161 -9.58 8.85 12.85
CA GLY A 161 -10.10 9.84 13.79
C GLY A 161 -10.46 9.30 15.17
N LYS A 162 -10.76 7.99 15.27
CA LYS A 162 -10.97 7.33 16.58
C LYS A 162 -9.77 7.45 17.52
N ARG A 163 -8.56 7.58 16.97
CA ARG A 163 -7.33 7.72 17.74
C ARG A 163 -7.17 9.10 18.40
N LEU A 164 -7.93 10.11 17.97
CA LEU A 164 -7.99 11.41 18.63
C LEU A 164 -8.60 11.34 20.04
N ALA A 165 -9.24 10.22 20.41
CA ALA A 165 -9.65 9.98 21.79
C ALA A 165 -8.46 9.76 22.74
N ASP A 166 -7.26 9.45 22.23
CA ASP A 166 -6.04 9.38 23.01
C ASP A 166 -5.53 10.80 23.33
N PRO A 167 -5.40 11.16 24.63
CA PRO A 167 -4.92 12.48 25.04
C PRO A 167 -3.53 12.83 24.52
N ALA A 168 -2.65 11.86 24.34
CA ALA A 168 -1.30 12.09 23.81
C ALA A 168 -1.35 12.50 22.33
N ILE A 169 -2.29 11.96 21.56
CA ILE A 169 -2.51 12.30 20.16
C ILE A 169 -3.23 13.64 20.03
N SER A 170 -4.34 13.83 20.76
CA SER A 170 -5.16 15.04 20.69
C SER A 170 -4.43 16.29 21.20
N ALA A 171 -3.43 16.15 22.07
CA ALA A 171 -2.54 17.24 22.46
C ALA A 171 -1.63 17.74 21.33
N ARG A 172 -1.37 16.92 20.32
CA ARG A 172 -0.50 17.25 19.17
C ARG A 172 -1.31 17.64 17.94
N ILE A 173 -2.46 16.98 17.71
CA ILE A 173 -3.41 17.31 16.64
C ILE A 173 -4.75 17.67 17.26
N GLY A 174 -5.08 18.98 17.21
CA GLY A 174 -6.39 19.46 17.65
C GLY A 174 -7.51 19.07 16.69
N GLU A 175 -8.73 19.00 17.22
CA GLU A 175 -9.95 18.73 16.46
C GLU A 175 -10.10 19.66 15.24
N ASP A 176 -9.76 20.96 15.39
CA ASP A 176 -9.82 21.93 14.30
C ASP A 176 -8.88 21.57 13.13
N THR A 177 -7.69 21.02 13.40
CA THR A 177 -6.77 20.57 12.35
C THR A 177 -7.31 19.37 11.60
N TRP A 178 -7.93 18.43 12.34
CA TRP A 178 -8.58 17.27 11.75
C TRP A 178 -9.77 17.68 10.88
N GLN A 179 -10.62 18.57 11.38
CA GLN A 179 -11.78 19.06 10.65
C GLN A 179 -11.39 19.81 9.38
N ARG A 180 -10.36 20.67 9.42
CA ARG A 180 -9.82 21.33 8.23
C ARG A 180 -9.30 20.34 7.18
N ALA A 181 -8.71 19.22 7.60
CA ALA A 181 -8.28 18.20 6.65
C ALA A 181 -9.47 17.54 5.95
N ILE A 182 -10.57 17.31 6.66
CA ILE A 182 -11.84 16.80 6.07
C ILE A 182 -12.40 17.80 5.06
N GLU A 183 -12.50 19.07 5.42
CA GLU A 183 -13.02 20.14 4.56
C GLU A 183 -12.18 20.29 3.28
N ARG A 184 -10.84 20.31 3.39
CA ARG A 184 -9.93 20.33 2.23
C ARG A 184 -10.09 19.10 1.35
N CYS A 185 -10.29 17.92 1.96
CA CYS A 185 -10.55 16.70 1.22
C CYS A 185 -11.80 16.81 0.36
N GLU A 186 -12.90 17.30 0.94
CA GLU A 186 -14.16 17.49 0.22
C GLU A 186 -14.00 18.49 -0.94
N GLU A 187 -13.32 19.63 -0.72
CA GLU A 187 -13.02 20.61 -1.78
C GLU A 187 -12.22 19.99 -2.93
N LEU A 188 -11.19 19.19 -2.64
CA LEU A 188 -10.41 18.53 -3.68
C LEU A 188 -11.21 17.47 -4.43
N LEU A 189 -12.06 16.72 -3.75
CA LEU A 189 -12.95 15.74 -4.37
C LEU A 189 -14.01 16.40 -5.25
N ASP A 190 -14.56 17.54 -4.83
CA ASP A 190 -15.58 18.28 -5.59
C ASP A 190 -15.01 19.00 -6.81
N THR A 191 -13.75 19.41 -6.75
CA THR A 191 -13.03 20.07 -7.85
C THR A 191 -12.26 19.12 -8.76
N GLN A 192 -12.39 17.81 -8.55
CA GLN A 192 -11.70 16.79 -9.34
C GLN A 192 -12.21 16.74 -10.78
N THR A 193 -11.34 17.00 -11.75
CA THR A 193 -11.67 17.00 -13.18
C THR A 193 -11.22 15.74 -13.91
N THR A 194 -10.19 15.07 -13.40
CA THR A 194 -9.63 13.87 -14.00
C THR A 194 -9.81 12.69 -13.04
N ASN A 195 -10.22 11.56 -13.59
CA ASN A 195 -10.41 10.32 -12.84
C ASN A 195 -9.60 9.20 -13.50
N VAL A 196 -8.76 8.56 -12.73
CA VAL A 196 -8.00 7.37 -13.14
C VAL A 196 -8.28 6.21 -12.19
N LEU A 197 -7.92 5.01 -12.60
CA LEU A 197 -7.82 3.89 -11.68
C LEU A 197 -6.56 4.06 -10.84
N LEU A 198 -6.73 4.31 -9.55
CA LEU A 198 -5.67 4.47 -8.58
C LEU A 198 -5.26 3.11 -7.99
N HIS A 199 -3.98 2.94 -7.73
CA HIS A 199 -3.51 1.85 -6.87
C HIS A 199 -4.09 1.98 -5.45
N GLY A 200 -4.16 3.20 -4.95
CA GLY A 200 -4.88 3.56 -3.74
C GLY A 200 -4.15 3.27 -2.42
N ASP A 201 -2.96 2.66 -2.44
CA ASP A 201 -2.12 2.38 -1.27
C ASP A 201 -0.64 2.38 -1.68
N LEU A 202 -0.23 3.38 -2.49
CA LEU A 202 1.05 3.39 -3.17
C LEU A 202 2.14 4.09 -2.34
N HIS A 203 2.58 3.43 -1.26
CA HIS A 203 3.74 3.85 -0.47
C HIS A 203 4.99 3.05 -0.84
N LEU A 204 6.18 3.50 -0.39
CA LEU A 204 7.47 2.88 -0.74
C LEU A 204 7.55 1.38 -0.41
N GLY A 205 6.93 0.94 0.69
CA GLY A 205 6.90 -0.48 1.07
C GLY A 205 5.99 -1.35 0.19
N ASN A 206 5.10 -0.76 -0.62
CA ASN A 206 4.24 -1.47 -1.59
C ASN A 206 4.79 -1.39 -3.01
N VAL A 207 6.06 -1.01 -3.18
CA VAL A 207 6.70 -0.91 -4.49
C VAL A 207 8.03 -1.65 -4.46
N LEU A 208 8.22 -2.55 -5.43
CA LEU A 208 9.41 -3.38 -5.57
C LEU A 208 10.19 -3.02 -6.83
N ASP A 209 11.50 -3.19 -6.79
CA ASP A 209 12.35 -3.11 -7.98
C ASP A 209 12.19 -4.38 -8.83
N GLY A 210 11.67 -4.23 -10.02
CA GLY A 210 11.57 -5.30 -11.03
C GLY A 210 12.77 -5.34 -11.98
N GLY A 211 13.87 -4.65 -11.65
CA GLY A 211 15.07 -4.58 -12.47
C GLY A 211 14.93 -3.66 -13.69
N ALA A 212 15.97 -3.61 -14.51
CA ALA A 212 16.05 -2.69 -15.65
C ALA A 212 14.94 -2.91 -16.71
N SER A 213 14.46 -4.13 -16.85
CA SER A 213 13.47 -4.48 -17.87
C SER A 213 12.03 -4.13 -17.47
N ARG A 214 11.71 -4.16 -16.18
CA ARG A 214 10.34 -3.94 -15.66
C ARG A 214 10.18 -2.65 -14.87
N GLY A 215 11.28 -2.06 -14.38
CA GLY A 215 11.24 -0.87 -13.53
C GLY A 215 10.58 -1.14 -12.18
N LEU A 216 9.85 -0.19 -11.63
CA LEU A 216 9.11 -0.36 -10.38
C LEU A 216 7.82 -1.14 -10.60
N ILE A 217 7.49 -2.01 -9.65
CA ILE A 217 6.31 -2.88 -9.62
C ILE A 217 5.53 -2.62 -8.33
N ALA A 218 4.26 -2.31 -8.48
CA ALA A 218 3.37 -2.06 -7.34
C ALA A 218 2.70 -3.37 -6.87
N ILE A 219 2.63 -3.56 -5.56
CA ILE A 219 1.98 -4.71 -4.91
C ILE A 219 0.87 -4.27 -3.97
N ASP A 220 -0.03 -5.17 -3.61
CA ASP A 220 -1.09 -4.96 -2.61
C ASP A 220 -2.04 -3.77 -2.89
N PRO A 221 -2.62 -3.68 -4.11
CA PRO A 221 -3.51 -2.59 -4.45
C PRO A 221 -4.77 -2.55 -3.57
N LYS A 222 -5.23 -1.33 -3.30
CA LYS A 222 -6.54 -1.00 -2.74
C LYS A 222 -7.29 -0.12 -3.75
N ALA A 223 -7.45 -0.63 -4.95
CA ALA A 223 -7.85 0.12 -6.12
C ALA A 223 -9.17 0.88 -5.94
N CYS A 224 -9.16 2.16 -6.29
CA CYS A 224 -10.34 3.01 -6.37
C CYS A 224 -10.22 3.96 -7.56
N VAL A 225 -11.31 4.60 -7.96
CA VAL A 225 -11.28 5.62 -9.01
C VAL A 225 -11.22 7.00 -8.37
N GLY A 226 -10.27 7.81 -8.81
CA GLY A 226 -10.06 9.15 -8.24
C GLY A 226 -8.97 9.96 -8.92
N ASP A 227 -8.52 10.97 -8.20
CA ASP A 227 -7.53 11.97 -8.59
C ASP A 227 -6.13 11.34 -8.75
N PRO A 228 -5.47 11.49 -9.92
CA PRO A 228 -4.15 10.91 -10.15
C PRO A 228 -3.07 11.36 -9.16
N CYS A 229 -3.18 12.57 -8.59
CA CYS A 229 -2.23 13.05 -7.59
C CYS A 229 -2.22 12.17 -6.33
N PHE A 230 -3.33 11.48 -6.01
CA PHE A 230 -3.44 10.71 -4.77
C PHE A 230 -2.40 9.58 -4.67
N ASP A 231 -2.12 8.87 -5.77
CA ASP A 231 -1.11 7.79 -5.74
C ASP A 231 0.35 8.28 -5.58
N ALA A 232 0.60 9.59 -5.66
CA ALA A 232 1.91 10.17 -5.38
C ALA A 232 2.05 10.68 -3.94
N VAL A 233 0.94 10.83 -3.21
CA VAL A 233 0.92 11.52 -1.91
C VAL A 233 1.73 10.77 -0.85
N ASP A 234 1.57 9.45 -0.73
CA ASP A 234 2.28 8.67 0.28
C ASP A 234 3.79 8.70 0.07
N TYR A 235 4.24 8.71 -1.19
CA TYR A 235 5.66 8.89 -1.53
C TYR A 235 6.16 10.29 -1.13
N VAL A 236 5.37 11.34 -1.40
CA VAL A 236 5.73 12.72 -1.04
C VAL A 236 5.81 12.90 0.48
N VAL A 237 4.76 12.49 1.20
CA VAL A 237 4.65 12.66 2.66
C VAL A 237 5.66 11.77 3.40
N GLY A 238 5.96 10.58 2.90
CA GLY A 238 6.98 9.70 3.46
C GLY A 238 8.40 10.28 3.48
N GLY A 239 8.68 11.35 2.73
CA GLY A 239 9.93 12.12 2.77
C GLY A 239 10.00 13.21 3.85
N ALA A 240 8.96 13.39 4.65
CA ALA A 240 8.97 14.36 5.73
C ALA A 240 10.12 14.10 6.72
N GLY A 241 10.74 15.19 7.16
CA GLY A 241 11.86 15.12 8.09
C GLY A 241 13.23 14.79 7.48
N TYR A 242 13.28 14.42 6.19
CA TYR A 242 14.54 14.12 5.48
C TYR A 242 14.79 15.11 4.36
N GLU A 243 14.03 15.01 3.27
CA GLU A 243 14.18 15.89 2.09
C GLU A 243 13.24 17.10 2.13
N GLY A 244 12.23 17.04 2.98
CA GLY A 244 11.14 18.00 3.07
C GLY A 244 10.02 17.72 2.05
N VAL A 245 8.78 17.84 2.55
CA VAL A 245 7.57 17.54 1.77
C VAL A 245 7.45 18.44 0.54
N GLU A 246 7.72 19.73 0.67
CA GLU A 246 7.58 20.69 -0.43
C GLU A 246 8.58 20.43 -1.57
N ALA A 247 9.85 20.16 -1.24
CA ALA A 247 10.87 19.84 -2.24
C ALA A 247 10.53 18.55 -2.98
N ARG A 248 10.13 17.52 -2.24
CA ARG A 248 9.73 16.23 -2.79
C ARG A 248 8.49 16.35 -3.66
N CYS A 249 7.50 17.14 -3.22
CA CYS A 249 6.29 17.41 -3.99
C CYS A 249 6.61 17.98 -5.38
N ARG A 250 7.51 18.97 -5.47
CA ARG A 250 7.94 19.54 -6.75
C ARG A 250 8.63 18.49 -7.64
N LEU A 251 9.58 17.75 -7.08
CA LEU A 251 10.30 16.71 -7.83
C LEU A 251 9.36 15.63 -8.36
N VAL A 252 8.41 15.19 -7.56
CA VAL A 252 7.46 14.14 -7.94
C VAL A 252 6.44 14.67 -8.94
N ALA A 253 5.91 15.88 -8.74
CA ALA A 253 4.99 16.50 -9.69
C ALA A 253 5.62 16.63 -11.08
N ASP A 254 6.85 17.13 -11.16
CA ASP A 254 7.59 17.29 -12.42
C ASP A 254 7.85 15.93 -13.08
N ALA A 255 8.32 14.94 -12.32
CA ALA A 255 8.64 13.61 -12.85
C ALA A 255 7.40 12.81 -13.30
N CYS A 256 6.26 13.01 -12.62
CA CYS A 256 5.02 12.30 -12.90
C CYS A 256 4.06 13.06 -13.84
N GLY A 257 4.38 14.30 -14.22
CA GLY A 257 3.49 15.15 -15.02
C GLY A 257 2.18 15.49 -14.28
N LEU A 258 2.24 15.64 -12.96
CA LEU A 258 1.10 15.97 -12.11
C LEU A 258 1.03 17.48 -11.82
N ASP A 259 -0.17 17.94 -11.48
CA ASP A 259 -0.36 19.29 -10.96
C ASP A 259 0.26 19.39 -9.56
N GLY A 260 1.35 20.18 -9.44
CA GLY A 260 2.12 20.32 -8.21
C GLY A 260 1.34 20.99 -7.08
N ASP A 261 0.49 21.98 -7.40
CA ASP A 261 -0.34 22.65 -6.39
C ASP A 261 -1.40 21.69 -5.84
N ARG A 262 -1.97 20.89 -6.73
CA ARG A 262 -2.95 19.87 -6.35
C ARG A 262 -2.33 18.72 -5.54
N LEU A 263 -1.13 18.26 -5.94
CA LEU A 263 -0.38 17.25 -5.17
C LEU A 263 -0.02 17.78 -3.77
N TYR A 264 0.40 19.04 -3.68
CA TYR A 264 0.67 19.68 -2.40
C TYR A 264 -0.60 19.81 -1.53
N ALA A 265 -1.73 20.19 -2.14
CA ALA A 265 -3.00 20.24 -1.43
C ALA A 265 -3.43 18.87 -0.89
N TRP A 266 -3.30 17.79 -1.66
CA TRP A 266 -3.52 16.43 -1.18
C TRP A 266 -2.57 16.04 -0.05
N SER A 267 -1.30 16.45 -0.12
CA SER A 267 -0.32 16.20 0.96
C SER A 267 -0.76 16.86 2.28
N ARG A 268 -1.39 18.06 2.21
CA ARG A 268 -1.98 18.71 3.39
C ARG A 268 -3.18 17.97 3.98
N VAL A 269 -3.97 17.30 3.15
CA VAL A 269 -5.11 16.48 3.60
C VAL A 269 -4.64 15.26 4.38
N VAL A 270 -3.59 14.57 3.91
CA VAL A 270 -3.13 13.33 4.54
C VAL A 270 -2.15 13.57 5.70
N ALA A 271 -1.52 14.74 5.78
CA ALA A 271 -0.52 15.04 6.83
C ALA A 271 -1.01 14.73 8.25
N PRO A 272 -2.24 15.11 8.68
CA PRO A 272 -2.74 14.75 10.00
C PRO A 272 -2.87 13.25 10.23
N MET A 273 -3.20 12.48 9.18
CA MET A 273 -3.30 11.03 9.26
C MET A 273 -1.94 10.39 9.51
N PHE A 274 -0.90 10.88 8.83
CA PHE A 274 0.48 10.43 9.03
C PHE A 274 1.01 10.81 10.40
N VAL A 275 0.72 12.04 10.89
CA VAL A 275 1.09 12.43 12.27
C VAL A 275 0.46 11.47 13.29
N ILE A 276 -0.83 11.17 13.18
CA ILE A 276 -1.51 10.21 14.06
C ILE A 276 -0.84 8.84 13.97
N SER A 277 -0.48 8.39 12.78
CA SER A 277 0.22 7.13 12.59
C SER A 277 1.60 7.13 13.27
N PHE A 278 2.40 8.17 13.07
CA PHE A 278 3.71 8.31 13.71
C PHE A 278 3.62 8.40 15.23
N LEU A 279 2.64 9.11 15.77
CA LEU A 279 2.40 9.15 17.23
C LEU A 279 1.97 7.79 17.80
N THR A 280 1.26 6.98 16.99
CA THR A 280 0.78 5.66 17.44
C THR A 280 1.87 4.60 17.40
N TYR A 281 2.69 4.58 16.33
CA TYR A 281 3.63 3.49 16.07
C TYR A 281 5.11 3.88 16.23
N GLY A 282 5.38 5.14 16.60
CA GLY A 282 6.73 5.68 16.73
C GLY A 282 7.29 6.16 15.40
N GLY A 283 7.27 7.47 15.18
CA GLY A 283 7.88 8.11 14.02
C GLY A 283 8.91 9.18 14.43
N PRO A 284 9.76 9.65 13.47
CA PRO A 284 10.74 10.69 13.75
C PRO A 284 10.08 12.00 14.14
N GLU A 285 10.50 12.62 15.25
CA GLU A 285 9.92 13.89 15.72
C GLU A 285 10.07 15.01 14.69
N GLN A 286 11.15 15.02 13.92
CA GLN A 286 11.36 15.98 12.84
C GLN A 286 10.27 15.85 11.75
N ALA A 287 9.91 14.63 11.35
CA ALA A 287 8.84 14.39 10.40
C ALA A 287 7.47 14.80 10.96
N ILE A 288 7.21 14.47 12.23
CA ILE A 288 5.99 14.91 12.91
C ILE A 288 5.87 16.44 12.91
N GLY A 289 6.96 17.16 13.22
CA GLY A 289 6.99 18.62 13.22
C GLY A 289 6.69 19.22 11.85
N GLU A 290 7.30 18.69 10.79
CA GLU A 290 7.05 19.13 9.40
C GLU A 290 5.60 18.85 8.97
N LEU A 291 5.07 17.68 9.26
CA LEU A 291 3.70 17.32 8.90
C LEU A 291 2.65 18.12 9.68
N LEU A 292 2.93 18.49 10.94
CA LEU A 292 2.07 19.40 11.71
C LEU A 292 2.05 20.80 11.08
N ALA A 293 3.20 21.30 10.65
CA ALA A 293 3.29 22.57 9.94
C ALA A 293 2.54 22.54 8.60
N LEU A 294 2.62 21.43 7.87
CA LEU A 294 1.90 21.21 6.60
C LEU A 294 0.36 21.14 6.81
N ALA A 295 -0.09 20.55 7.89
CA ALA A 295 -1.51 20.40 8.24
C ALA A 295 -2.19 21.70 8.66
N SER A 296 -1.45 22.70 9.06
CA SER A 296 -1.90 24.01 9.61
C SER A 296 -2.66 24.93 8.61
#